data_ccfbcbabb28a4dc5bbdbc2c203fe4e38
#
_entry.id   ccfbcbabb28a4dc5bbdbc2c203fe4e38
#
_cell.length_a   1.000
_cell.length_b   1.000
_cell.length_c   1.000
_cell.angle_alpha   90.00
_cell.angle_beta   90.00
_cell.angle_gamma   90.00
#
_symmetry.space_group_name_H-M   'P 1'
#
loop_
_entity.id
_entity.type
_entity.pdbx_description
1 polymer ?
#
loop_
_entity_poly.entity_id
_entity_poly.type
_entity_poly.pdbx_seq_one_letter_code
_entity_poly.pdbx_strand_id
1 'polypeptide(L)' 'MQPSGSNILKGKVVKVVEGPVDYEVTLEIAPGSEIVGTITKTSVTLLGLAEGKTAFAVIKTSDVMFGVD' A
#
# COMPACT_ATOMS: atom_id res chain seq x y z
N MET A 1 3.59 4.00 15.41
CA MET A 1 2.28 4.66 15.51
C MET A 1 1.20 3.72 14.98
N GLN A 2 0.08 3.63 15.69
CA GLN A 2 -1.00 2.74 15.29
C GLN A 2 -2.34 3.45 15.43
N PRO A 3 -2.88 3.97 14.32
CA PRO A 3 -4.18 4.65 14.36
C PRO A 3 -5.29 3.70 14.81
N SER A 4 -6.18 4.20 15.63
CA SER A 4 -7.34 3.44 16.08
C SER A 4 -8.24 3.09 14.89
N GLY A 5 -8.77 1.85 14.86
CA GLY A 5 -9.65 1.39 13.80
C GLY A 5 -8.97 1.13 12.46
N SER A 6 -7.65 0.90 12.48
CA SER A 6 -6.88 0.64 11.27
C SER A 6 -6.01 -0.59 11.40
N ASN A 7 -5.71 -1.19 10.25
CA ASN A 7 -4.72 -2.23 10.12
C ASN A 7 -3.45 -1.61 9.55
N ILE A 8 -2.29 -1.96 10.10
CA ILE A 8 -1.01 -1.46 9.60
C ILE A 8 -0.17 -2.67 9.21
N LEU A 9 0.20 -2.71 7.93
CA LEU A 9 0.94 -3.83 7.36
C LEU A 9 2.24 -3.32 6.79
N LYS A 10 3.35 -3.76 7.33
CA LYS A 10 4.68 -3.37 6.86
C LYS A 10 5.09 -4.27 5.70
N GLY A 11 5.70 -3.69 4.69
CA GLY A 11 6.19 -4.45 3.57
C GLY A 11 7.20 -3.69 2.75
N LYS A 12 7.50 -4.25 1.59
CA LYS A 12 8.45 -3.67 0.66
C LYS A 12 7.73 -3.29 -0.63
N VAL A 13 7.97 -2.09 -1.11
CA VAL A 13 7.41 -1.65 -2.38
C VAL A 13 8.11 -2.43 -3.49
N VAL A 14 7.33 -3.20 -4.26
CA VAL A 14 7.86 -4.02 -5.34
C VAL A 14 7.48 -3.49 -6.72
N LYS A 15 6.52 -2.56 -6.78
CA LYS A 15 6.08 -2.02 -8.06
C LYS A 15 5.43 -0.67 -7.85
N VAL A 16 5.76 0.27 -8.73
CA VAL A 16 5.13 1.60 -8.77
C VAL A 16 4.79 1.87 -10.23
N VAL A 17 3.51 2.04 -10.53
CA VAL A 17 3.05 2.29 -11.89
C VAL A 17 2.39 3.66 -11.95
N GLU A 18 2.93 4.53 -12.81
CA GLU A 18 2.37 5.85 -13.03
C GLU A 18 1.12 5.75 -13.91
N GLY A 19 0.01 6.26 -13.39
CA GLY A 19 -1.22 6.38 -14.16
C GLY A 19 -1.44 7.83 -14.60
N PRO A 20 -2.53 8.08 -15.33
CA PRO A 20 -2.81 9.43 -15.82
C PRO A 20 -3.16 10.41 -14.70
N VAL A 21 -3.70 9.94 -13.58
CA VAL A 21 -4.08 10.77 -12.45
C VAL A 21 -3.41 10.26 -11.19
N ASP A 22 -3.52 8.97 -10.92
CA ASP A 22 -2.99 8.33 -9.72
C ASP A 22 -1.91 7.33 -10.06
N TYR A 23 -1.12 6.97 -9.05
CA TYR A 23 -0.13 5.91 -9.15
C TYR A 23 -0.68 4.66 -8.49
N GLU A 24 -0.33 3.50 -9.05
CA GLU A 24 -0.61 2.22 -8.44
C GLU A 24 0.66 1.71 -7.78
N VAL A 25 0.58 1.42 -6.49
CA VAL A 25 1.72 0.95 -5.70
C VAL A 25 1.42 -0.44 -5.18
N THR A 26 2.36 -1.36 -5.40
CA THR A 26 2.26 -2.74 -4.90
C THR A 26 3.24 -2.91 -3.76
N LEU A 27 2.74 -3.36 -2.62
CA LEU A 27 3.50 -3.61 -1.41
C LEU A 27 3.50 -5.11 -1.12
N GLU A 28 4.67 -5.71 -1.07
CA GLU A 28 4.79 -7.11 -0.67
C GLU A 28 4.93 -7.18 0.84
N ILE A 29 3.94 -7.77 1.51
CA ILE A 29 3.90 -7.86 2.97
C ILE A 29 4.46 -9.19 3.49
N ALA A 30 4.52 -10.19 2.63
CA ALA A 30 5.12 -11.49 2.91
C ALA A 30 5.38 -12.15 1.57
N PRO A 31 6.24 -13.18 1.49
CA PRO A 31 6.46 -13.88 0.22
C PRO A 31 5.14 -14.36 -0.38
N GLY A 32 4.84 -13.90 -1.59
CA GLY A 32 3.62 -14.26 -2.29
C GLY A 32 2.37 -13.52 -1.86
N SER A 33 2.46 -12.58 -0.91
CA SER A 33 1.32 -11.81 -0.43
C SER A 33 1.55 -10.33 -0.71
N GLU A 34 0.68 -9.74 -1.52
CA GLU A 34 0.82 -8.36 -1.96
C GLU A 34 -0.44 -7.57 -1.71
N ILE A 35 -0.27 -6.29 -1.44
CA ILE A 35 -1.35 -5.32 -1.34
C ILE A 35 -1.11 -4.29 -2.43
N VAL A 36 -2.17 -4.01 -3.21
CA VAL A 36 -2.11 -3.00 -4.26
C VAL A 36 -2.99 -1.83 -3.84
N GLY A 37 -2.41 -0.64 -3.89
CA GLY A 37 -3.14 0.58 -3.55
C GLY A 37 -2.98 1.62 -4.64
N THR A 38 -4.00 2.45 -4.80
CA THR A 38 -3.97 3.58 -5.72
C THR A 38 -3.88 4.86 -4.90
N ILE A 39 -2.83 5.65 -5.13
CA ILE A 39 -2.59 6.87 -4.39
C ILE A 39 -2.20 8.00 -5.34
N THR A 40 -2.30 9.24 -4.87
CA THR A 40 -1.98 10.39 -5.70
C THR A 40 -0.48 10.50 -5.96
N LYS A 41 -0.12 11.12 -7.08
CA LYS A 41 1.27 11.42 -7.40
C LYS A 41 1.93 12.23 -6.27
N THR A 42 1.19 13.18 -5.72
CA THR A 42 1.69 14.00 -4.62
C THR A 42 2.07 13.14 -3.43
N SER A 43 1.22 12.17 -3.07
CA SER A 43 1.50 11.27 -1.96
C SER A 43 2.73 10.39 -2.22
N VAL A 44 2.87 9.88 -3.45
CA VAL A 44 4.06 9.10 -3.82
C VAL A 44 5.33 9.92 -3.60
N THR A 45 5.31 11.17 -4.05
CA THR A 45 6.45 12.06 -3.93
C THR A 45 6.76 12.40 -2.48
N LEU A 46 5.72 12.80 -1.72
CA LEU A 46 5.91 13.19 -0.32
C LEU A 46 6.39 12.03 0.55
N LEU A 47 5.91 10.82 0.31
CA LEU A 47 6.31 9.65 1.06
C LEU A 47 7.60 9.03 0.53
N GLY A 48 8.06 9.46 -0.63
CA GLY A 48 9.26 8.90 -1.24
C GLY A 48 9.11 7.43 -1.62
N LEU A 49 7.91 7.03 -2.04
CA LEU A 49 7.67 5.64 -2.41
C LEU A 49 8.38 5.29 -3.70
N ALA A 50 9.14 4.20 -3.66
CA ALA A 50 9.89 3.71 -4.82
C ALA A 50 10.17 2.22 -4.60
N GLU A 51 10.42 1.50 -5.69
CA GLU A 51 10.75 0.09 -5.60
C GLU A 51 11.94 -0.13 -4.68
N GLY A 52 11.84 -1.14 -3.82
CA GLY A 52 12.87 -1.46 -2.85
C GLY A 52 12.72 -0.78 -1.50
N LYS A 53 11.87 0.22 -1.39
CA LYS A 53 11.64 0.93 -0.13
C LYS A 53 10.73 0.14 0.80
N THR A 54 10.98 0.26 2.10
CA THR A 54 10.06 -0.25 3.11
C THR A 54 8.95 0.77 3.30
N ALA A 55 7.71 0.29 3.35
CA ALA A 55 6.55 1.14 3.54
C ALA A 55 5.50 0.42 4.36
N PHE A 56 4.46 1.14 4.73
CA PHE A 56 3.34 0.60 5.50
C PHE A 56 2.06 0.82 4.72
N ALA A 57 1.20 -0.20 4.68
CA ALA A 57 -0.16 -0.03 4.20
C ALA A 57 -1.04 0.20 5.43
N VAL A 58 -1.81 1.28 5.40
CA VAL A 58 -2.76 1.60 6.47
C VAL A 58 -4.16 1.42 5.90
N ILE A 59 -4.89 0.44 6.43
CA ILE A 59 -6.19 0.05 5.89
C ILE A 59 -7.24 0.17 6.99
N LYS A 60 -8.24 1.02 6.78
CA LYS A 60 -9.33 1.15 7.73
C LYS A 60 -10.06 -0.18 7.87
N THR A 61 -10.47 -0.50 9.11
CA THR A 61 -11.20 -1.74 9.35
C THR A 61 -12.48 -1.83 8.52
N SER A 62 -13.10 -0.68 8.24
CA SER A 62 -14.33 -0.63 7.44
C SER A 62 -14.09 -0.91 5.95
N ASP A 63 -12.83 -0.90 5.50
CA ASP A 63 -12.49 -1.13 4.09
C ASP A 63 -12.03 -2.57 3.82
N VAL A 64 -12.00 -3.40 4.85
CA VAL A 64 -11.57 -4.79 4.69
C VAL A 64 -12.73 -5.65 4.26
N MET A 65 -12.53 -6.43 3.20
CA MET A 65 -13.51 -7.39 2.71
C MET A 65 -12.98 -8.79 2.95
N PHE A 66 -13.87 -9.72 3.21
CA PHE A 66 -13.51 -11.12 3.42
C PHE A 66 -14.08 -11.99 2.30
N GLY A 67 -13.34 -13.04 1.99
CA GLY A 67 -13.80 -14.03 1.05
C GLY A 67 -13.32 -15.41 1.49
N VAL A 68 -13.96 -16.44 0.95
CA VAL A 68 -13.57 -17.84 1.17
C VAL A 68 -13.62 -18.57 -0.15
N ASP A 69 -12.94 -19.70 -0.22
CA ASP A 69 -12.97 -20.58 -1.39
C ASP A 69 -14.22 -21.45 -1.42
#